data_434c7eaddf3a3a307d28cfbd14248b46
#
_entry.id   434c7eaddf3a3a307d28cfbd14248b46
#
_cell.length_a   1.000
_cell.length_b   1.000
_cell.length_c   1.000
_cell.angle_alpha   90.00
_cell.angle_beta   90.00
_cell.angle_gamma   90.00
#
_symmetry.space_group_name_H-M   'P 1'
#
loop_
_entity.id
_entity.type
_entity.pdbx_description
1 polymer ?
#
loop_
_entity_poly.entity_id
_entity_poly.type
_entity_poly.pdbx_seq_one_letter_code
_entity_poly.pdbx_strand_id
1 'polypeptide(L)'
;MNIAHCELHWNVESFQITKYILYVGLLFFLEIKMASRGKTETSKLKQNLEEQLDRLMQQLQDLEECREELDTDEYEETKKETLEQLSEFNDSLKKIMSGNMTLVDELSGMQLAIQAAISQAFKTPEVIRLFAKKQPGQLRTRLAEMDRDLMVGKLERGLYTQQKVEILTALRKLGEKLTADDEAFLSANAGAILSQFEKVSTDLGSGDKVLALASFEVEKTKK
;
A
#
# COMPACT_ATOMS: atom_id res chain seq x y z
N MET A 1 1.57 -8.77 36.22
CA MET A 1 0.90 -8.08 35.12
C MET A 1 1.81 -6.90 34.77
N ASN A 2 2.51 -7.02 33.64
CA ASN A 2 3.57 -6.09 33.24
C ASN A 2 3.00 -4.95 32.42
N ILE A 3 2.92 -3.77 33.02
CA ILE A 3 2.57 -2.48 32.38
C ILE A 3 3.84 -1.86 31.72
N ALA A 4 4.73 -2.67 31.19
CA ALA A 4 6.07 -2.20 30.78
C ALA A 4 6.29 -2.20 29.26
N HIS A 5 5.24 -2.10 28.42
CA HIS A 5 5.46 -2.23 26.98
C HIS A 5 4.86 -1.14 26.09
N CYS A 6 4.28 -0.09 26.64
CA CYS A 6 3.82 1.07 25.85
C CYS A 6 4.43 2.41 26.30
N GLU A 7 5.67 2.41 26.80
CA GLU A 7 6.45 3.66 26.83
C GLU A 7 7.04 3.92 25.45
N LEU A 8 6.18 4.16 24.47
CA LEU A 8 6.55 4.94 23.31
C LEU A 8 6.74 6.38 23.78
N HIS A 9 7.91 6.68 24.32
CA HIS A 9 8.42 8.04 24.37
C HIS A 9 8.54 8.53 22.91
N TRP A 10 7.41 8.93 22.36
CA TRP A 10 7.35 9.72 21.14
C TRP A 10 7.97 11.08 21.45
N ASN A 11 9.31 11.12 21.40
CA ASN A 11 10.01 12.37 21.49
C ASN A 11 9.76 13.09 20.17
N VAL A 12 9.20 14.30 20.21
CA VAL A 12 8.98 15.20 19.07
C VAL A 12 10.25 15.34 18.23
N GLU A 13 11.43 15.19 18.84
CA GLU A 13 12.72 15.15 18.15
C GLU A 13 12.87 13.91 17.24
N SER A 14 12.36 12.74 17.63
CA SER A 14 12.39 11.54 16.77
C SER A 14 11.52 11.71 15.54
N PHE A 15 10.41 12.43 15.66
CA PHE A 15 9.51 12.75 14.56
C PHE A 15 10.16 13.72 13.55
N GLN A 16 10.83 14.75 14.06
CA GLN A 16 11.59 15.70 13.22
C GLN A 16 12.78 15.01 12.52
N ILE A 17 13.43 14.07 13.17
CA ILE A 17 14.53 13.29 12.59
C ILE A 17 14.00 12.36 11.50
N THR A 18 12.84 11.73 11.69
CA THR A 18 12.20 10.87 10.68
C THR A 18 11.77 11.68 9.44
N LYS A 19 11.20 12.87 9.66
CA LYS A 19 10.84 13.82 8.59
C LYS A 19 12.08 14.33 7.85
N TYR A 20 13.17 14.59 8.57
CA TYR A 20 14.44 15.04 7.97
C TYR A 20 15.13 13.93 7.18
N ILE A 21 15.10 12.70 7.67
CA ILE A 21 15.62 11.51 6.97
C ILE A 21 14.81 11.22 5.71
N LEU A 22 13.48 11.36 5.76
CA LEU A 22 12.60 11.26 4.60
C LEU A 22 12.90 12.35 3.56
N TYR A 23 13.08 13.59 4.01
CA TYR A 23 13.37 14.74 3.12
C TYR A 23 14.76 14.65 2.51
N VAL A 24 15.78 14.29 3.29
CA VAL A 24 17.16 14.08 2.80
C VAL A 24 17.25 12.86 1.89
N GLY A 25 16.54 11.77 2.19
CA GLY A 25 16.42 10.61 1.32
C GLY A 25 15.75 10.97 -0.01
N LEU A 26 14.73 11.81 0.02
CA LEU A 26 13.99 12.27 -1.18
C LEU A 26 14.85 13.23 -2.04
N LEU A 27 15.59 14.15 -1.40
CA LEU A 27 16.50 15.07 -2.11
C LEU A 27 17.70 14.33 -2.73
N PHE A 28 18.24 13.35 -2.05
CA PHE A 28 19.33 12.52 -2.59
C PHE A 28 18.88 11.70 -3.81
N PHE A 29 17.59 11.33 -3.89
CA PHE A 29 17.00 10.64 -5.04
C PHE A 29 16.73 11.59 -6.24
N LEU A 30 16.47 12.87 -6.01
CA LEU A 30 16.20 13.83 -7.07
C LEU A 30 17.46 14.23 -7.86
N GLU A 31 18.67 14.08 -7.30
CA GLU A 31 19.92 14.42 -7.97
C GLU A 31 20.54 13.27 -8.81
N ILE A 32 20.01 12.04 -8.74
CA ILE A 32 20.55 10.96 -9.56
C ILE A 32 20.00 11.09 -10.98
N LYS A 33 20.73 11.82 -11.82
CA LYS A 33 20.57 11.87 -13.28
C LYS A 33 20.42 10.46 -13.85
N MET A 34 19.37 10.27 -14.68
CA MET A 34 18.97 9.04 -15.36
C MET A 34 20.04 8.57 -16.37
N ALA A 35 21.09 7.94 -15.87
CA ALA A 35 21.90 7.02 -16.67
C ALA A 35 21.30 5.61 -16.52
N SER A 36 21.33 4.80 -17.57
CA SER A 36 20.85 3.40 -17.62
C SER A 36 21.24 2.66 -16.32
N ARG A 37 20.28 2.53 -15.39
CA ARG A 37 20.50 1.87 -14.10
C ARG A 37 20.51 0.37 -14.33
N GLY A 38 21.61 -0.27 -13.99
CA GLY A 38 21.70 -1.72 -14.02
C GLY A 38 20.65 -2.39 -13.11
N LYS A 39 20.32 -3.64 -13.37
CA LYS A 39 19.33 -4.43 -12.60
C LYS A 39 19.55 -4.36 -11.08
N THR A 40 20.82 -4.26 -10.65
CA THR A 40 21.21 -4.18 -9.23
C THR A 40 20.74 -2.86 -8.57
N GLU A 41 20.82 -1.74 -9.27
CA GLU A 41 20.38 -0.44 -8.75
C GLU A 41 18.87 -0.36 -8.67
N THR A 42 18.16 -0.89 -9.68
CA THR A 42 16.71 -1.02 -9.68
C THR A 42 16.21 -1.88 -8.51
N SER A 43 16.88 -3.02 -8.26
CA SER A 43 16.56 -3.89 -7.13
C SER A 43 16.77 -3.20 -5.77
N LYS A 44 17.86 -2.45 -5.60
CA LYS A 44 18.10 -1.68 -4.37
C LYS A 44 17.09 -0.55 -4.19
N LEU A 45 16.73 0.12 -5.27
CA LEU A 45 15.69 1.15 -5.23
C LEU A 45 14.36 0.56 -4.75
N LYS A 46 13.93 -0.55 -5.35
CA LYS A 46 12.72 -1.26 -4.95
C LYS A 46 12.77 -1.67 -3.48
N GLN A 47 13.87 -2.26 -3.04
CA GLN A 47 14.05 -2.66 -1.64
C GLN A 47 13.92 -1.46 -0.70
N ASN A 48 14.56 -0.34 -0.98
CA ASN A 48 14.47 0.86 -0.16
C ASN A 48 13.04 1.40 -0.07
N LEU A 49 12.30 1.37 -1.18
CA LEU A 49 10.89 1.78 -1.22
C LEU A 49 10.00 0.81 -0.42
N GLU A 50 10.25 -0.49 -0.51
CA GLU A 50 9.54 -1.50 0.30
C GLU A 50 9.82 -1.31 1.79
N GLU A 51 11.06 -1.06 2.19
CA GLU A 51 11.42 -0.78 3.58
C GLU A 51 10.80 0.52 4.10
N GLN A 52 10.66 1.55 3.26
CA GLN A 52 9.98 2.78 3.62
C GLN A 52 8.48 2.55 3.82
N LEU A 53 7.84 1.81 2.93
CA LEU A 53 6.43 1.42 3.10
C LEU A 53 6.23 0.59 4.37
N ASP A 54 7.10 -0.39 4.61
CA ASP A 54 7.02 -1.24 5.80
C ASP A 54 7.07 -0.42 7.09
N ARG A 55 7.88 0.63 7.16
CA ARG A 55 7.93 1.54 8.32
C ARG A 55 6.61 2.28 8.51
N LEU A 56 6.03 2.84 7.45
CA LEU A 56 4.75 3.54 7.52
C LEU A 56 3.59 2.60 7.91
N MET A 57 3.61 1.37 7.38
CA MET A 57 2.63 0.36 7.76
C MET A 57 2.80 -0.11 9.21
N GLN A 58 4.04 -0.15 9.72
CA GLN A 58 4.28 -0.47 11.13
C GLN A 58 3.74 0.64 12.03
N GLN A 59 3.95 1.92 11.68
CA GLN A 59 3.38 3.04 12.43
C GLN A 59 1.85 2.97 12.51
N LEU A 60 1.17 2.65 11.40
CA LEU A 60 -0.28 2.47 11.42
C LEU A 60 -0.71 1.28 12.28
N GLN A 61 0.05 0.20 12.25
CA GLN A 61 -0.24 -0.97 13.06
C GLN A 61 -0.07 -0.68 14.55
N ASP A 62 1.06 -0.09 14.94
CA ASP A 62 1.36 0.28 16.33
C ASP A 62 0.30 1.27 16.86
N LEU A 63 -0.14 2.21 16.02
CA LEU A 63 -1.19 3.16 16.36
C LEU A 63 -2.54 2.48 16.63
N GLU A 64 -2.92 1.49 15.83
CA GLU A 64 -4.15 0.72 16.04
C GLU A 64 -4.05 -0.18 17.28
N GLU A 65 -2.88 -0.74 17.57
CA GLU A 65 -2.64 -1.58 18.76
C GLU A 65 -2.70 -0.76 20.06
N CYS A 66 -2.22 0.50 20.02
CA CYS A 66 -2.24 1.41 21.18
C CYS A 66 -3.51 2.29 21.25
N ARG A 67 -4.50 2.06 20.41
CA ARG A 67 -5.69 2.91 20.31
C ARG A 67 -6.44 3.13 21.60
N GLU A 68 -6.53 2.10 22.46
CA GLU A 68 -7.24 2.18 23.74
C GLU A 68 -6.46 2.97 24.80
N GLU A 69 -5.15 3.16 24.61
CA GLU A 69 -4.25 3.87 25.52
C GLU A 69 -4.04 5.34 25.14
N LEU A 70 -4.37 5.71 23.91
CA LEU A 70 -4.21 7.06 23.37
C LEU A 70 -5.49 7.89 23.54
N ASP A 71 -5.32 9.21 23.72
CA ASP A 71 -6.43 10.13 23.58
C ASP A 71 -6.93 10.17 22.13
N THR A 72 -8.24 10.40 21.98
CA THR A 72 -8.88 10.37 20.64
C THR A 72 -8.25 11.40 19.70
N ASP A 73 -7.95 12.59 20.20
CA ASP A 73 -7.37 13.66 19.38
C ASP A 73 -5.94 13.31 18.96
N GLU A 74 -5.13 12.74 19.86
CA GLU A 74 -3.77 12.29 19.59
C GLU A 74 -3.75 11.14 18.57
N TYR A 75 -4.67 10.17 18.71
CA TYR A 75 -4.82 9.08 17.74
C TYR A 75 -5.17 9.60 16.34
N GLU A 76 -6.18 10.48 16.22
CA GLU A 76 -6.62 11.01 14.92
C GLU A 76 -5.56 11.89 14.27
N GLU A 77 -4.84 12.71 15.05
CA GLU A 77 -3.73 13.54 14.56
C GLU A 77 -2.59 12.68 14.02
N THR A 78 -2.11 11.70 14.79
CA THR A 78 -1.03 10.79 14.38
C THR A 78 -1.42 9.96 13.16
N LYS A 79 -2.67 9.49 13.10
CA LYS A 79 -3.19 8.77 11.94
C LYS A 79 -3.19 9.63 10.69
N LYS A 80 -3.66 10.87 10.81
CA LYS A 80 -3.69 11.84 9.73
C LYS A 80 -2.28 12.13 9.21
N GLU A 81 -1.34 12.38 10.10
CA GLU A 81 0.06 12.63 9.73
C GLU A 81 0.68 11.43 8.98
N THR A 82 0.42 10.22 9.42
CA THR A 82 0.91 9.00 8.74
C THR A 82 0.29 8.85 7.35
N LEU A 83 -0.99 9.18 7.19
CA LEU A 83 -1.66 9.18 5.88
C LEU A 83 -1.13 10.29 4.95
N GLU A 84 -0.77 11.46 5.49
CA GLU A 84 -0.11 12.53 4.73
C GLU A 84 1.27 12.08 4.25
N GLN A 85 2.06 11.41 5.08
CA GLN A 85 3.35 10.82 4.69
C GLN A 85 3.20 9.77 3.58
N LEU A 86 2.16 8.93 3.65
CA LEU A 86 1.81 7.98 2.58
C LEU A 86 1.46 8.70 1.27
N SER A 87 0.77 9.84 1.34
CA SER A 87 0.44 10.65 0.17
C SER A 87 1.69 11.24 -0.47
N GLU A 88 2.61 11.79 0.31
CA GLU A 88 3.91 12.29 -0.17
C GLU A 88 4.75 11.16 -0.81
N PHE A 89 4.72 9.98 -0.19
CA PHE A 89 5.38 8.80 -0.73
C PHE A 89 4.79 8.36 -2.08
N ASN A 90 3.45 8.35 -2.20
CA ASN A 90 2.76 8.06 -3.46
C ASN A 90 3.16 9.04 -4.58
N ASP A 91 3.27 10.33 -4.29
CA ASP A 91 3.67 11.33 -5.27
C ASP A 91 5.14 11.18 -5.69
N SER A 92 6.00 10.74 -4.76
CA SER A 92 7.39 10.38 -5.06
C SER A 92 7.48 9.15 -5.96
N LEU A 93 6.66 8.12 -5.72
CA LEU A 93 6.56 6.95 -6.60
C LEU A 93 6.12 7.34 -8.00
N LYS A 94 5.11 8.20 -8.15
CA LYS A 94 4.65 8.68 -9.45
C LYS A 94 5.77 9.37 -10.22
N LYS A 95 6.57 10.21 -9.55
CA LYS A 95 7.74 10.89 -10.17
C LYS A 95 8.80 9.88 -10.62
N ILE A 96 9.11 8.88 -9.80
CA ILE A 96 10.06 7.82 -10.14
C ILE A 96 9.58 7.02 -11.36
N MET A 97 8.30 6.63 -11.36
CA MET A 97 7.69 5.87 -12.46
C MET A 97 7.61 6.67 -13.76
N SER A 98 7.28 7.95 -13.70
CA SER A 98 7.24 8.83 -14.88
C SER A 98 8.62 9.04 -15.52
N GLY A 99 9.67 8.95 -14.73
CA GLY A 99 11.05 9.06 -15.22
C GLY A 99 11.65 7.76 -15.74
N ASN A 100 11.05 6.61 -15.46
CA ASN A 100 11.57 5.31 -15.90
C ASN A 100 10.43 4.29 -16.13
N MET A 101 10.07 4.09 -17.39
CA MET A 101 8.99 3.18 -17.80
C MET A 101 9.22 1.72 -17.36
N THR A 102 10.48 1.29 -17.19
CA THR A 102 10.78 -0.09 -16.76
C THR A 102 10.39 -0.36 -15.30
N LEU A 103 10.23 0.70 -14.51
CA LEU A 103 9.83 0.60 -13.10
C LEU A 103 8.29 0.59 -12.92
N VAL A 104 7.53 0.95 -13.94
CA VAL A 104 6.06 1.02 -13.87
C VAL A 104 5.48 -0.33 -13.45
N ASP A 105 5.88 -1.41 -14.14
CA ASP A 105 5.38 -2.74 -13.83
C ASP A 105 5.81 -3.23 -12.44
N GLU A 106 7.03 -2.89 -12.01
CA GLU A 106 7.54 -3.32 -10.71
C GLU A 106 6.89 -2.57 -9.54
N LEU A 107 6.66 -1.26 -9.69
CA LEU A 107 6.17 -0.39 -8.62
C LEU A 107 4.65 -0.19 -8.64
N SER A 108 3.95 -0.60 -9.70
CA SER A 108 2.49 -0.44 -9.82
C SER A 108 1.71 -1.06 -8.65
N GLY A 109 2.12 -2.24 -8.17
CA GLY A 109 1.49 -2.87 -7.02
C GLY A 109 1.65 -2.05 -5.74
N MET A 110 2.83 -1.50 -5.52
CA MET A 110 3.11 -0.61 -4.38
C MET A 110 2.27 0.67 -4.46
N GLN A 111 2.19 1.29 -5.62
CA GLN A 111 1.37 2.48 -5.82
C GLN A 111 -0.11 2.21 -5.54
N LEU A 112 -0.66 1.10 -6.05
CA LEU A 112 -2.05 0.72 -5.80
C LEU A 112 -2.31 0.43 -4.31
N ALA A 113 -1.38 -0.23 -3.64
CA ALA A 113 -1.49 -0.53 -2.21
C ALA A 113 -1.50 0.75 -1.35
N ILE A 114 -0.64 1.72 -1.67
CA ILE A 114 -0.61 3.01 -0.98
C ILE A 114 -1.91 3.78 -1.23
N GLN A 115 -2.43 3.79 -2.45
CA GLN A 115 -3.70 4.44 -2.75
C GLN A 115 -4.88 3.79 -2.01
N ALA A 116 -4.86 2.46 -1.87
CA ALA A 116 -5.84 1.74 -1.07
C ALA A 116 -5.79 2.15 0.42
N ALA A 117 -4.59 2.37 0.96
CA ALA A 117 -4.39 2.86 2.33
C ALA A 117 -4.88 4.31 2.50
N ILE A 118 -4.44 5.22 1.63
CA ILE A 118 -4.83 6.66 1.70
C ILE A 118 -6.34 6.83 1.57
N SER A 119 -6.98 6.10 0.66
CA SER A 119 -8.44 6.15 0.47
C SER A 119 -9.23 5.44 1.57
N GLN A 120 -8.57 4.82 2.54
CA GLN A 120 -9.19 3.96 3.56
C GLN A 120 -9.98 2.77 2.98
N ALA A 121 -9.70 2.41 1.72
CA ALA A 121 -10.26 1.21 1.10
C ALA A 121 -9.68 -0.06 1.74
N PHE A 122 -8.38 -0.02 2.08
CA PHE A 122 -7.70 -1.02 2.89
C PHE A 122 -7.29 -0.38 4.23
N LYS A 123 -7.63 -1.08 5.32
CA LYS A 123 -7.35 -0.64 6.69
C LYS A 123 -6.37 -1.57 7.40
N THR A 124 -6.09 -2.74 6.81
CA THR A 124 -5.22 -3.76 7.40
C THR A 124 -3.78 -3.58 6.90
N PRO A 125 -2.83 -3.09 7.74
CA PRO A 125 -1.46 -2.81 7.31
C PRO A 125 -0.74 -4.02 6.73
N GLU A 126 -0.98 -5.21 7.28
CA GLU A 126 -0.42 -6.47 6.77
C GLU A 126 -0.86 -6.77 5.34
N VAL A 127 -2.15 -6.60 5.03
CA VAL A 127 -2.69 -6.83 3.68
C VAL A 127 -2.09 -5.81 2.69
N ILE A 128 -1.96 -4.55 3.09
CA ILE A 128 -1.35 -3.48 2.28
C ILE A 128 0.11 -3.84 1.94
N ARG A 129 0.91 -4.32 2.92
CA ARG A 129 2.30 -4.77 2.69
C ARG A 129 2.38 -5.92 1.69
N LEU A 130 1.56 -6.95 1.86
CA LEU A 130 1.55 -8.13 0.97
C LEU A 130 1.10 -7.76 -0.45
N PHE A 131 0.14 -6.85 -0.58
CA PHE A 131 -0.31 -6.32 -1.85
C PHE A 131 0.78 -5.52 -2.56
N ALA A 132 1.44 -4.60 -1.86
CA ALA A 132 2.54 -3.78 -2.38
C ALA A 132 3.71 -4.62 -2.91
N LYS A 133 4.05 -5.69 -2.21
CA LYS A 133 5.12 -6.63 -2.57
C LYS A 133 4.72 -7.67 -3.62
N LYS A 134 3.48 -7.59 -4.12
CA LYS A 134 2.90 -8.54 -5.09
C LYS A 134 3.06 -10.00 -4.65
N GLN A 135 2.60 -10.32 -3.43
CA GLN A 135 2.74 -11.65 -2.83
C GLN A 135 1.39 -12.38 -2.72
N PRO A 136 0.78 -12.83 -3.84
CA PRO A 136 -0.54 -13.46 -3.82
C PRO A 136 -0.57 -14.77 -3.02
N GLY A 137 0.52 -15.54 -3.02
CA GLY A 137 0.63 -16.76 -2.22
C GLY A 137 0.50 -16.49 -0.73
N GLN A 138 1.14 -15.44 -0.22
CA GLN A 138 1.04 -15.06 1.19
C GLN A 138 -0.35 -14.52 1.54
N LEU A 139 -0.97 -13.76 0.63
CA LEU A 139 -2.38 -13.34 0.79
C LEU A 139 -3.32 -14.54 0.91
N ARG A 140 -3.13 -15.59 0.11
CA ARG A 140 -3.90 -16.84 0.21
C ARG A 140 -3.63 -17.58 1.53
N THR A 141 -2.39 -17.65 1.97
CA THR A 141 -2.04 -18.24 3.27
C THR A 141 -2.71 -17.49 4.41
N ARG A 142 -2.65 -16.15 4.39
CA ARG A 142 -3.29 -15.31 5.39
C ARG A 142 -4.81 -15.54 5.43
N LEU A 143 -5.45 -15.63 4.27
CA LEU A 143 -6.89 -15.92 4.19
C LEU A 143 -7.24 -17.27 4.85
N ALA A 144 -6.46 -18.32 4.57
CA ALA A 144 -6.66 -19.63 5.18
C ALA A 144 -6.40 -19.65 6.70
N GLU A 145 -5.50 -18.81 7.20
CA GLU A 145 -5.30 -18.61 8.65
C GLU A 145 -6.50 -17.94 9.30
N MET A 146 -7.01 -16.88 8.67
CA MET A 146 -8.21 -16.18 9.14
C MET A 146 -9.45 -17.06 9.16
N ASP A 147 -9.63 -17.94 8.15
CA ASP A 147 -10.72 -18.90 8.12
C ASP A 147 -10.65 -19.84 9.34
N ARG A 148 -9.45 -20.31 9.70
CA ARG A 148 -9.24 -21.15 10.90
C ARG A 148 -9.50 -20.39 12.19
N ASP A 149 -9.00 -19.14 12.29
CA ASP A 149 -9.17 -18.31 13.48
C ASP A 149 -10.63 -17.94 13.72
N LEU A 150 -11.39 -17.72 12.65
CA LEU A 150 -12.84 -17.55 12.73
C LEU A 150 -13.54 -18.82 13.24
N MET A 151 -13.17 -20.01 12.75
CA MET A 151 -13.75 -21.27 13.16
C MET A 151 -13.54 -21.58 14.65
N VAL A 152 -12.38 -21.17 15.20
CA VAL A 152 -12.06 -21.39 16.62
C VAL A 152 -12.46 -20.21 17.52
N GLY A 153 -13.11 -19.17 16.94
CA GLY A 153 -13.61 -18.02 17.67
C GLY A 153 -12.52 -17.03 18.14
N LYS A 154 -11.32 -17.10 17.55
CA LYS A 154 -10.22 -16.16 17.83
C LYS A 154 -10.34 -14.83 17.07
N LEU A 155 -11.04 -14.85 15.92
CA LEU A 155 -11.22 -13.70 15.08
C LEU A 155 -12.70 -13.28 15.07
N GLU A 156 -12.96 -12.00 15.31
CA GLU A 156 -14.31 -11.45 15.24
C GLU A 156 -14.82 -11.46 13.80
N ARG A 157 -16.11 -11.77 13.62
CA ARG A 157 -16.72 -11.87 12.29
C ARG A 157 -16.68 -10.56 11.49
N GLY A 158 -16.80 -9.41 12.16
CA GLY A 158 -16.70 -8.09 11.52
C GLY A 158 -15.32 -7.85 10.93
N LEU A 159 -14.28 -8.09 11.73
CA LEU A 159 -12.88 -7.96 11.32
C LEU A 159 -12.49 -8.96 10.23
N TYR A 160 -12.95 -10.21 10.35
CA TYR A 160 -12.79 -11.23 9.31
C TYR A 160 -13.37 -10.77 7.97
N THR A 161 -14.62 -10.27 7.97
CA THR A 161 -15.28 -9.80 6.75
C THR A 161 -14.49 -8.67 6.09
N GLN A 162 -14.05 -7.68 6.88
CA GLN A 162 -13.24 -6.57 6.39
C GLN A 162 -11.93 -7.06 5.76
N GLN A 163 -11.14 -7.83 6.48
CA GLN A 163 -9.84 -8.31 6.00
C GLN A 163 -9.98 -9.23 4.79
N LYS A 164 -10.99 -10.12 4.77
CA LYS A 164 -11.26 -10.98 3.63
C LYS A 164 -11.58 -10.20 2.36
N VAL A 165 -12.39 -9.17 2.46
CA VAL A 165 -12.72 -8.28 1.34
C VAL A 165 -11.47 -7.58 0.80
N GLU A 166 -10.60 -7.08 1.69
CA GLU A 166 -9.32 -6.45 1.30
C GLU A 166 -8.40 -7.45 0.58
N ILE A 167 -8.22 -8.65 1.13
CA ILE A 167 -7.39 -9.72 0.55
C ILE A 167 -7.91 -10.14 -0.83
N LEU A 168 -9.20 -10.38 -0.97
CA LEU A 168 -9.80 -10.80 -2.24
C LEU A 168 -9.66 -9.69 -3.30
N THR A 169 -9.84 -8.44 -2.92
CA THR A 169 -9.62 -7.29 -3.81
C THR A 169 -8.15 -7.20 -4.24
N ALA A 170 -7.21 -7.35 -3.31
CA ALA A 170 -5.78 -7.36 -3.61
C ALA A 170 -5.42 -8.49 -4.58
N LEU A 171 -5.91 -9.72 -4.35
CA LEU A 171 -5.71 -10.86 -5.24
C LEU A 171 -6.23 -10.60 -6.65
N ARG A 172 -7.44 -10.05 -6.77
CA ARG A 172 -8.03 -9.69 -8.06
C ARG A 172 -7.19 -8.63 -8.80
N LYS A 173 -6.69 -7.61 -8.10
CA LYS A 173 -5.80 -6.58 -8.67
C LYS A 173 -4.44 -7.12 -9.08
N LEU A 174 -3.96 -8.16 -8.44
CA LEU A 174 -2.74 -8.88 -8.82
C LEU A 174 -2.94 -9.87 -9.99
N GLY A 175 -4.17 -9.97 -10.52
CA GLY A 175 -4.49 -10.84 -11.65
C GLY A 175 -4.80 -12.29 -11.26
N GLU A 176 -4.97 -12.57 -9.97
CA GLU A 176 -5.36 -13.89 -9.49
C GLU A 176 -6.84 -14.18 -9.80
N LYS A 177 -7.09 -15.40 -10.21
CA LYS A 177 -8.48 -15.89 -10.39
C LYS A 177 -9.09 -16.17 -9.03
N LEU A 178 -10.24 -15.55 -8.77
CA LEU A 178 -11.05 -15.81 -7.60
C LEU A 178 -11.99 -16.99 -7.87
N THR A 179 -12.39 -17.70 -6.81
CA THR A 179 -13.44 -18.72 -6.90
C THR A 179 -14.82 -18.05 -7.03
N ALA A 180 -15.84 -18.78 -7.48
CA ALA A 180 -17.21 -18.27 -7.55
C ALA A 180 -17.72 -17.81 -6.17
N ASP A 181 -17.33 -18.51 -5.11
CA ASP A 181 -17.69 -18.18 -3.72
C ASP A 181 -16.97 -16.90 -3.26
N ASP A 182 -15.69 -16.71 -3.63
CA ASP A 182 -14.92 -15.48 -3.34
C ASP A 182 -15.55 -14.27 -4.05
N GLU A 183 -15.94 -14.41 -5.31
CA GLU A 183 -16.60 -13.34 -6.08
C GLU A 183 -17.98 -12.98 -5.48
N ALA A 184 -18.77 -14.00 -5.10
CA ALA A 184 -20.06 -13.79 -4.44
C ALA A 184 -19.87 -13.07 -3.09
N PHE A 185 -18.86 -13.50 -2.30
CA PHE A 185 -18.55 -12.87 -1.03
C PHE A 185 -18.14 -11.40 -1.22
N LEU A 186 -17.29 -11.12 -2.21
CA LEU A 186 -16.84 -9.78 -2.52
C LEU A 186 -18.03 -8.89 -2.94
N SER A 187 -18.89 -9.38 -3.82
CA SER A 187 -20.08 -8.66 -4.29
C SER A 187 -21.05 -8.32 -3.16
N ALA A 188 -21.18 -9.22 -2.18
CA ALA A 188 -22.08 -9.03 -1.04
C ALA A 188 -21.55 -8.09 0.03
N ASN A 189 -20.22 -7.98 0.17
CA ASN A 189 -19.58 -7.28 1.28
C ASN A 189 -18.72 -6.07 0.87
N ALA A 190 -18.54 -5.80 -0.44
CA ALA A 190 -17.78 -4.65 -0.91
C ALA A 190 -18.51 -3.34 -0.55
N GLY A 191 -17.90 -2.54 0.32
CA GLY A 191 -18.40 -1.22 0.69
C GLY A 191 -18.21 -0.18 -0.43
N ALA A 192 -18.85 1.00 -0.28
CA ALA A 192 -18.79 2.08 -1.26
C ALA A 192 -17.36 2.57 -1.53
N ILE A 193 -16.53 2.69 -0.49
CA ILE A 193 -15.13 3.14 -0.60
C ILE A 193 -14.30 2.16 -1.41
N LEU A 194 -14.44 0.86 -1.14
CA LEU A 194 -13.74 -0.16 -1.89
C LEU A 194 -14.19 -0.21 -3.36
N SER A 195 -15.49 -0.11 -3.61
CA SER A 195 -16.04 -0.06 -4.96
C SER A 195 -15.55 1.17 -5.75
N GLN A 196 -15.39 2.32 -5.07
CA GLN A 196 -14.80 3.51 -5.66
C GLN A 196 -13.31 3.32 -5.97
N PHE A 197 -12.55 2.76 -5.03
CA PHE A 197 -11.14 2.41 -5.23
C PHE A 197 -10.97 1.49 -6.43
N GLU A 198 -11.80 0.46 -6.56
CA GLU A 198 -11.74 -0.46 -7.68
C GLU A 198 -11.97 0.21 -9.03
N LYS A 199 -12.92 1.14 -9.11
CA LYS A 199 -13.19 1.92 -10.34
C LYS A 199 -12.00 2.80 -10.71
N VAL A 200 -11.47 3.57 -9.76
CA VAL A 200 -10.34 4.49 -9.98
C VAL A 200 -9.07 3.71 -10.33
N SER A 201 -8.80 2.61 -9.63
CA SER A 201 -7.60 1.81 -9.86
C SER A 201 -7.60 1.04 -11.19
N THR A 202 -8.77 0.81 -11.79
CA THR A 202 -8.86 0.24 -13.15
C THR A 202 -8.34 1.23 -14.21
N ASP A 203 -8.50 2.53 -13.98
CA ASP A 203 -7.99 3.56 -14.87
C ASP A 203 -6.46 3.74 -14.78
N LEU A 204 -5.86 3.41 -13.63
CA LEU A 204 -4.42 3.50 -13.38
C LEU A 204 -3.64 2.24 -13.78
N GLY A 205 -4.28 1.07 -13.75
CA GLY A 205 -3.64 -0.24 -13.96
C GLY A 205 -3.53 -0.70 -15.41
N SER A 206 -4.06 0.06 -16.37
CA SER A 206 -4.01 -0.34 -17.77
C SER A 206 -2.79 0.27 -18.46
N GLY A 207 -1.64 -0.44 -18.37
CA GLY A 207 -0.48 -0.19 -19.25
C GLY A 207 -0.85 -0.16 -20.74
N ASP A 208 -1.95 -0.80 -21.14
CA ASP A 208 -2.54 -0.74 -22.47
C ASP A 208 -2.98 0.68 -22.87
N LYS A 209 -3.41 1.53 -21.94
CA LYS A 209 -3.77 2.93 -22.25
C LYS A 209 -2.52 3.79 -22.52
N VAL A 210 -1.40 3.51 -21.86
CA VAL A 210 -0.12 4.21 -22.10
C VAL A 210 0.43 3.78 -23.47
N LEU A 211 0.31 2.51 -23.84
CA LEU A 211 0.66 2.00 -25.15
C LEU A 211 -0.26 2.54 -26.25
N ALA A 212 -1.56 2.69 -25.99
CA ALA A 212 -2.52 3.29 -26.92
C ALA A 212 -2.25 4.79 -27.15
N LEU A 213 -1.88 5.54 -26.10
CA LEU A 213 -1.48 6.95 -26.21
C LEU A 213 -0.15 7.11 -26.96
N ALA A 214 0.84 6.26 -26.68
CA ALA A 214 2.13 6.28 -27.38
C ALA A 214 1.98 5.91 -28.87
N SER A 215 1.14 4.94 -29.22
CA SER A 215 0.85 4.58 -30.60
C SER A 215 0.09 5.67 -31.36
N PHE A 216 -0.79 6.42 -30.68
CA PHE A 216 -1.52 7.55 -31.28
C PHE A 216 -0.60 8.75 -31.58
N GLU A 217 0.40 9.00 -30.72
CA GLU A 217 1.39 10.07 -30.92
C GLU A 217 2.36 9.74 -32.07
N VAL A 218 2.77 8.47 -32.20
CA VAL A 218 3.65 8.00 -33.27
C VAL A 218 2.94 8.04 -34.66
N GLU A 219 1.63 7.81 -34.70
CA GLU A 219 0.86 7.96 -35.96
C GLU A 219 0.69 9.41 -36.39
N LYS A 220 0.63 10.36 -35.44
CA LYS A 220 0.57 11.81 -35.71
C LYS A 220 1.87 12.38 -36.29
N THR A 221 3.01 11.78 -35.97
CA THR A 221 4.33 12.24 -36.46
C THR A 221 4.71 11.62 -37.81
N LYS A 222 3.92 10.69 -38.34
CA LYS A 222 4.14 10.07 -39.68
C LYS A 222 3.31 10.69 -40.83
N LYS A 223 2.61 11.78 -40.55
CA LYS A 223 1.96 12.65 -41.56
C LYS A 223 2.69 13.96 -41.65
#